data_648599220e93fdf321a817889dfdb35e
#
_entry.id   648599220e93fdf321a817889dfdb35e
#
_cell.length_a   1.000
_cell.length_b   1.000
_cell.length_c   1.000
_cell.angle_alpha   90.00
_cell.angle_beta   90.00
_cell.angle_gamma   90.00
#
_symmetry.space_group_name_H-M   'P 1'
#
loop_
_entity.id
_entity.type
_entity.pdbx_description
1 polymer ?
#
loop_
_entity_poly.entity_id
_entity_poly.type
_entity_poly.pdbx_seq_one_letter_code
_entity_poly.pdbx_strand_id
1 'polypeptide(L)'
;TLSDEEFEKKRIVDEPLSIWSINREYLPLNMDKDYIEDRENSTIVLQGQAEISNEQKNGLNLEFDVENVEEGTVLELPYIYYLGYQAEIQEFSESNDSIIEIKSKTFESENHFVAIKLDNNIQKAHIVVKYKGTIVEKVGYIISGLSTVIIIVICIVKKRKDKKNEGRKA
;
A
#
# COMPACT_ATOMS: atom_id res chain seq x y z
N THR A 1 16.69 -22.79 12.92
CA THR A 1 15.67 -22.12 13.74
C THR A 1 16.41 -21.15 14.64
N LEU A 2 16.14 -19.86 14.49
CA LEU A 2 16.64 -18.82 15.39
C LEU A 2 16.03 -19.05 16.78
N SER A 3 16.80 -18.81 17.83
CA SER A 3 16.26 -18.78 19.19
C SER A 3 15.39 -17.53 19.39
N ASP A 4 14.49 -17.56 20.37
CA ASP A 4 13.63 -16.40 20.68
C ASP A 4 14.46 -15.15 21.04
N GLU A 5 15.62 -15.32 21.64
CA GLU A 5 16.55 -14.23 21.92
C GLU A 5 17.21 -13.65 20.65
N GLU A 6 17.54 -14.47 19.68
CA GLU A 6 18.07 -14.01 18.38
C GLU A 6 16.99 -13.32 17.56
N PHE A 7 15.73 -13.79 17.66
CA PHE A 7 14.59 -13.15 17.03
C PHE A 7 14.32 -11.76 17.62
N GLU A 8 14.27 -11.62 18.93
CA GLU A 8 14.06 -10.33 19.60
C GLU A 8 15.23 -9.36 19.36
N LYS A 9 16.46 -9.85 19.36
CA LYS A 9 17.65 -9.02 19.11
C LYS A 9 17.67 -8.45 17.69
N LYS A 10 17.21 -9.22 16.70
CA LYS A 10 17.10 -8.77 15.31
C LYS A 10 15.90 -7.82 15.07
N ARG A 11 14.81 -7.94 15.84
CA ARG A 11 13.66 -7.02 15.79
C ARG A 11 13.99 -5.62 16.31
N ILE A 12 14.98 -5.48 17.19
CA ILE A 12 15.35 -4.21 17.85
C ILE A 12 16.41 -3.44 17.05
N VAL A 13 17.14 -4.10 16.15
CA VAL A 13 18.12 -3.43 15.29
C VAL A 13 17.36 -2.77 14.13
N ASP A 14 17.60 -1.47 13.91
CA ASP A 14 17.19 -0.70 12.73
C ASP A 14 17.87 -1.26 11.45
N GLU A 15 17.59 -2.50 11.11
CA GLU A 15 18.05 -3.08 9.85
C GLU A 15 17.06 -2.72 8.75
N PRO A 16 17.55 -2.20 7.62
CA PRO A 16 16.72 -1.90 6.46
C PRO A 16 15.99 -3.17 6.02
N LEU A 17 14.67 -3.09 5.90
CA LEU A 17 13.78 -4.12 5.35
C LEU A 17 14.06 -5.58 5.75
N SER A 18 14.42 -5.87 7.00
CA SER A 18 14.51 -7.27 7.44
C SER A 18 13.10 -7.88 7.48
N ILE A 19 12.67 -8.39 6.32
CA ILE A 19 11.41 -9.12 6.18
C ILE A 19 11.65 -10.53 6.72
N TRP A 20 11.41 -10.69 8.01
CA TRP A 20 11.50 -11.98 8.68
C TRP A 20 10.24 -12.80 8.42
N SER A 21 10.24 -13.56 7.34
CA SER A 21 9.39 -14.74 7.26
C SER A 21 10.27 -15.96 7.44
N ILE A 22 9.89 -16.81 8.38
CA ILE A 22 10.67 -18.03 8.73
C ILE A 22 10.91 -18.92 7.51
N ASN A 23 10.03 -18.88 6.50
CA ASN A 23 10.11 -19.70 5.30
C ASN A 23 9.80 -18.93 4.00
N ARG A 24 9.91 -17.60 3.96
CA ARG A 24 9.54 -16.77 2.79
C ARG A 24 8.07 -16.92 2.36
N GLU A 25 7.19 -17.34 3.28
CA GLU A 25 5.79 -17.69 2.98
C GLU A 25 4.96 -16.52 2.44
N TYR A 26 5.43 -15.28 2.68
CA TYR A 26 4.73 -14.05 2.28
C TYR A 26 5.50 -13.21 1.24
N LEU A 27 6.60 -13.74 0.71
CA LEU A 27 7.35 -13.07 -0.34
C LEU A 27 6.88 -13.52 -1.74
N PRO A 28 6.93 -12.67 -2.75
CA PRO A 28 6.72 -13.06 -4.13
C PRO A 28 7.63 -14.22 -4.54
N LEU A 29 7.12 -15.09 -5.39
CA LEU A 29 7.90 -16.19 -5.93
C LEU A 29 9.09 -15.65 -6.73
N ASN A 30 10.28 -16.20 -6.50
CA ASN A 30 11.53 -15.76 -7.14
C ASN A 30 12.09 -14.40 -6.70
N MET A 31 11.59 -13.81 -5.61
CA MET A 31 12.18 -12.60 -5.08
C MET A 31 13.61 -12.86 -4.60
N ASP A 32 14.54 -12.01 -5.02
CA ASP A 32 15.95 -12.11 -4.62
C ASP A 32 16.11 -11.66 -3.17
N LYS A 33 16.63 -12.57 -2.34
CA LYS A 33 16.83 -12.31 -0.92
C LYS A 33 17.97 -11.31 -0.69
N ASP A 34 19.04 -11.45 -1.45
CA ASP A 34 20.23 -10.61 -1.28
C ASP A 34 19.86 -9.16 -1.66
N TYR A 35 19.02 -8.98 -2.70
CA TYR A 35 18.49 -7.66 -3.03
C TYR A 35 17.67 -7.03 -1.89
N ILE A 36 16.85 -7.82 -1.19
CA ILE A 36 16.05 -7.31 -0.07
C ILE A 36 16.95 -6.92 1.12
N GLU A 37 17.97 -7.72 1.41
CA GLU A 37 18.88 -7.50 2.53
C GLU A 37 19.79 -6.29 2.27
N ASP A 38 20.21 -6.07 1.02
CA ASP A 38 21.13 -5.00 0.63
C ASP A 38 20.39 -3.68 0.31
N ARG A 39 19.09 -3.75 0.02
CA ARG A 39 18.29 -2.58 -0.36
C ARG A 39 18.05 -1.66 0.83
N GLU A 40 18.34 -0.37 0.67
CA GLU A 40 17.98 0.66 1.62
C GLU A 40 16.45 0.79 1.76
N ASN A 41 15.98 1.13 2.95
CA ASN A 41 14.55 1.36 3.23
C ASN A 41 14.11 2.76 2.77
N SER A 42 14.48 3.14 1.56
CA SER A 42 14.20 4.42 0.93
C SER A 42 13.76 4.24 -0.52
N THR A 43 13.18 5.27 -1.11
CA THR A 43 12.86 5.32 -2.53
C THR A 43 14.15 5.44 -3.35
N ILE A 44 14.28 4.64 -4.40
CA ILE A 44 15.44 4.64 -5.29
C ILE A 44 15.04 4.92 -6.74
N VAL A 45 15.94 5.48 -7.53
CA VAL A 45 15.77 5.70 -8.96
C VAL A 45 16.29 4.46 -9.69
N LEU A 46 15.38 3.70 -10.35
CA LEU A 46 15.75 2.54 -11.17
C LEU A 46 16.17 2.95 -12.59
N GLN A 47 15.51 3.96 -13.13
CA GLN A 47 15.73 4.43 -14.50
C GLN A 47 15.50 5.94 -14.57
N GLY A 48 16.25 6.64 -15.42
CA GLY A 48 16.15 8.09 -15.60
C GLY A 48 16.89 8.85 -14.52
N GLN A 49 16.42 10.06 -14.21
CA GLN A 49 17.02 10.94 -13.23
C GLN A 49 15.95 11.60 -12.38
N ALA A 50 16.18 11.68 -11.07
CA ALA A 50 15.39 12.46 -10.10
C ALA A 50 16.23 12.69 -8.84
N GLU A 51 16.02 13.82 -8.20
CA GLU A 51 16.51 14.10 -6.85
C GLU A 51 15.36 13.86 -5.86
N ILE A 52 15.57 12.98 -4.88
CA ILE A 52 14.55 12.60 -3.89
C ILE A 52 14.91 13.22 -2.56
N SER A 53 13.93 13.84 -1.89
CA SER A 53 14.12 14.49 -0.60
C SER A 53 12.86 14.38 0.27
N ASN A 54 13.00 14.72 1.55
CA ASN A 54 11.89 14.80 2.52
C ASN A 54 11.05 13.51 2.63
N GLU A 55 11.67 12.35 2.42
CA GLU A 55 10.97 11.08 2.49
C GLU A 55 10.50 10.77 3.90
N GLN A 56 9.20 10.49 4.04
CA GLN A 56 8.55 10.10 5.28
C GLN A 56 7.70 8.85 5.06
N LYS A 57 7.99 7.82 5.84
CA LYS A 57 7.27 6.53 5.82
C LYS A 57 6.45 6.36 7.08
N ASN A 58 5.16 6.14 6.93
CA ASN A 58 4.24 5.89 8.04
C ASN A 58 3.35 4.67 7.72
N GLY A 59 3.77 3.51 8.18
CA GLY A 59 3.12 2.24 7.88
C GLY A 59 3.09 1.95 6.39
N LEU A 60 1.90 1.90 5.79
CA LEU A 60 1.69 1.68 4.35
C LEU A 60 1.60 2.99 3.54
N ASN A 61 1.84 4.12 4.15
CA ASN A 61 1.88 5.42 3.49
C ASN A 61 3.33 5.89 3.36
N LEU A 62 3.62 6.50 2.22
CA LEU A 62 4.91 7.09 1.91
C LEU A 62 4.67 8.44 1.25
N GLU A 63 5.40 9.45 1.68
CA GLU A 63 5.41 10.76 1.04
C GLU A 63 6.85 11.25 0.89
N PHE A 64 7.13 11.89 -0.22
CA PHE A 64 8.45 12.43 -0.53
C PHE A 64 8.36 13.50 -1.61
N ASP A 65 9.40 14.33 -1.69
CA ASP A 65 9.55 15.33 -2.73
C ASP A 65 10.51 14.84 -3.80
N VAL A 66 10.25 15.22 -5.06
CA VAL A 66 11.14 14.98 -6.18
C VAL A 66 11.43 16.28 -6.91
N GLU A 67 12.68 16.44 -7.35
CA GLU A 67 13.12 17.58 -8.15
C GLU A 67 13.94 17.08 -9.36
N ASN A 68 13.98 17.90 -10.41
CA ASN A 68 14.78 17.63 -11.64
C ASN A 68 14.50 16.26 -12.27
N VAL A 69 13.22 15.90 -12.38
CA VAL A 69 12.79 14.61 -12.92
C VAL A 69 12.80 14.63 -14.44
N GLU A 70 13.48 13.68 -15.06
CA GLU A 70 13.42 13.45 -16.51
C GLU A 70 12.19 12.61 -16.89
N GLU A 71 11.66 12.84 -18.10
CA GLU A 71 10.58 12.03 -18.67
C GLU A 71 10.94 10.55 -18.73
N GLY A 72 10.04 9.71 -18.28
CA GLY A 72 10.22 8.25 -18.25
C GLY A 72 10.99 7.73 -17.04
N THR A 73 11.30 8.58 -16.07
CA THR A 73 11.94 8.16 -14.81
C THR A 73 11.08 7.14 -14.07
N VAL A 74 11.72 6.07 -13.60
CA VAL A 74 11.10 5.01 -12.79
C VAL A 74 11.69 5.05 -11.39
N LEU A 75 10.80 5.20 -10.42
CA LEU A 75 11.13 5.14 -9.00
C LEU A 75 10.63 3.83 -8.40
N GLU A 76 11.47 3.16 -7.63
CA GLU A 76 11.11 1.98 -6.84
C GLU A 76 10.99 2.38 -5.37
N LEU A 77 9.85 2.03 -4.78
CA LEU A 77 9.48 2.41 -3.41
C LEU A 77 9.88 1.32 -2.41
N PRO A 78 10.07 1.65 -1.14
CA PRO A 78 10.45 0.67 -0.11
C PRO A 78 9.28 -0.19 0.36
N TYR A 79 8.50 -0.73 -0.58
CA TYR A 79 7.39 -1.65 -0.31
C TYR A 79 7.40 -2.81 -1.30
N ILE A 80 7.24 -4.02 -0.82
CA ILE A 80 6.95 -5.17 -1.68
C ILE A 80 5.64 -4.91 -2.42
N TYR A 81 5.59 -5.28 -3.68
CA TYR A 81 4.42 -5.04 -4.52
C TYR A 81 3.23 -5.89 -4.09
N TYR A 82 2.13 -5.20 -3.81
CA TYR A 82 0.80 -5.78 -3.69
C TYR A 82 -0.20 -4.90 -4.44
N LEU A 83 -1.21 -5.53 -5.02
CA LEU A 83 -2.31 -4.80 -5.64
C LEU A 83 -3.01 -3.90 -4.62
N GLY A 84 -3.21 -2.63 -4.96
CA GLY A 84 -3.93 -1.68 -4.11
C GLY A 84 -3.15 -0.44 -3.73
N TYR A 85 -1.85 -0.38 -4.00
CA TYR A 85 -1.08 0.86 -3.90
C TYR A 85 -1.51 1.85 -4.98
N GLN A 86 -1.57 3.13 -4.64
CA GLN A 86 -1.84 4.25 -5.54
C GLN A 86 -0.88 5.39 -5.23
N ALA A 87 -0.40 6.05 -6.27
CA ALA A 87 0.44 7.24 -6.16
C ALA A 87 -0.33 8.47 -6.66
N GLU A 88 -0.27 9.55 -5.90
CA GLU A 88 -0.79 10.88 -6.21
C GLU A 88 0.43 11.81 -6.33
N ILE A 89 0.60 12.45 -7.48
CA ILE A 89 1.70 13.35 -7.78
C ILE A 89 1.14 14.76 -7.82
N GLN A 90 1.65 15.63 -6.99
CA GLN A 90 1.29 17.04 -6.91
C GLN A 90 2.45 17.86 -7.48
N GLU A 91 2.35 18.24 -8.75
CA GLU A 91 3.36 19.04 -9.42
C GLU A 91 3.16 20.52 -9.09
N PHE A 92 4.26 21.19 -8.70
CA PHE A 92 4.29 22.62 -8.43
C PHE A 92 4.64 23.37 -9.70
N SER A 93 3.69 24.14 -10.26
CA SER A 93 3.93 24.98 -11.40
C SER A 93 4.48 26.34 -10.98
N GLU A 94 5.67 26.71 -11.42
CA GLU A 94 6.29 28.02 -11.13
C GLU A 94 5.48 29.20 -11.71
N SER A 95 4.65 28.95 -12.73
CA SER A 95 3.98 30.02 -13.49
C SER A 95 2.61 30.47 -12.97
N ASN A 96 1.91 29.67 -12.14
CA ASN A 96 0.50 29.96 -11.81
C ASN A 96 0.08 29.70 -10.36
N ASP A 97 0.97 29.39 -9.44
CA ASP A 97 0.60 28.97 -8.08
C ASP A 97 -0.43 27.80 -8.07
N SER A 98 -0.50 27.06 -9.19
CA SER A 98 -1.46 25.96 -9.37
C SER A 98 -0.79 24.62 -9.14
N ILE A 99 -1.44 23.80 -8.34
CA ILE A 99 -1.02 22.40 -8.11
C ILE A 99 -1.74 21.54 -9.15
N ILE A 100 -0.98 20.82 -9.96
CA ILE A 100 -1.51 19.82 -10.88
C ILE A 100 -1.46 18.47 -10.19
N GLU A 101 -2.63 17.90 -9.89
CA GLU A 101 -2.73 16.56 -9.30
C GLU A 101 -2.81 15.51 -10.41
N ILE A 102 -1.82 14.64 -10.46
CA ILE A 102 -1.76 13.52 -11.41
C ILE A 102 -1.82 12.22 -10.64
N LYS A 103 -2.77 11.35 -10.98
CA LYS A 103 -2.82 9.99 -10.45
C LYS A 103 -1.94 9.08 -11.30
N SER A 104 -0.88 8.56 -10.73
CA SER A 104 -0.05 7.55 -11.37
C SER A 104 -0.45 6.15 -10.92
N LYS A 105 -0.39 5.20 -11.87
CA LYS A 105 -0.56 3.78 -11.54
C LYS A 105 0.76 3.24 -11.01
N THR A 106 0.67 2.55 -9.89
CA THR A 106 1.78 1.73 -9.40
C THR A 106 1.84 0.42 -10.18
N PHE A 107 3.03 -0.11 -10.35
CA PHE A 107 3.29 -1.41 -10.97
C PHE A 107 4.38 -2.16 -10.21
N GLU A 108 4.56 -3.43 -10.54
CA GLU A 108 5.60 -4.29 -9.97
C GLU A 108 6.92 -4.07 -10.71
N SER A 109 7.98 -3.74 -9.98
CA SER A 109 9.35 -3.69 -10.53
C SER A 109 9.87 -5.10 -10.80
N GLU A 110 11.00 -5.21 -11.50
CA GLU A 110 11.71 -6.48 -11.71
C GLU A 110 12.15 -7.13 -10.39
N ASN A 111 12.32 -6.32 -9.34
CA ASN A 111 12.70 -6.74 -8.01
C ASN A 111 11.51 -7.06 -7.09
N HIS A 112 10.27 -7.08 -7.63
CA HIS A 112 9.02 -7.30 -6.90
C HIS A 112 8.65 -6.22 -5.88
N PHE A 113 9.15 -5.00 -6.06
CA PHE A 113 8.76 -3.84 -5.27
C PHE A 113 7.72 -2.97 -5.99
N VAL A 114 7.06 -2.10 -5.23
CA VAL A 114 6.17 -1.09 -5.80
C VAL A 114 7.00 -0.10 -6.60
N ALA A 115 6.63 0.11 -7.86
CA ALA A 115 7.25 1.12 -8.71
C ALA A 115 6.23 2.10 -9.26
N ILE A 116 6.68 3.31 -9.57
CA ILE A 116 5.95 4.36 -10.26
C ILE A 116 6.77 4.88 -11.42
N LYS A 117 6.10 5.23 -12.51
CA LYS A 117 6.72 5.87 -13.66
C LYS A 117 6.24 7.30 -13.78
N LEU A 118 7.18 8.21 -13.98
CA LEU A 118 6.95 9.62 -14.20
C LEU A 118 7.08 9.90 -15.71
N ASP A 119 5.95 10.12 -16.38
CA ASP A 119 5.90 10.18 -17.85
C ASP A 119 6.22 11.58 -18.41
N ASN A 120 6.47 12.56 -17.55
CA ASN A 120 6.80 13.94 -17.96
C ASN A 120 8.06 14.42 -17.24
N ASN A 121 8.69 15.45 -17.83
CA ASN A 121 9.71 16.21 -17.11
C ASN A 121 9.03 17.01 -16.00
N ILE A 122 9.49 16.86 -14.77
CA ILE A 122 8.93 17.52 -13.59
C ILE A 122 10.05 18.29 -12.90
N GLN A 123 9.87 19.60 -12.74
CA GLN A 123 10.84 20.43 -12.04
C GLN A 123 10.79 20.19 -10.54
N LYS A 124 9.56 20.13 -10.00
CA LYS A 124 9.33 19.85 -8.58
C LYS A 124 7.95 19.26 -8.37
N ALA A 125 7.86 18.17 -7.61
CA ALA A 125 6.59 17.58 -7.21
C ALA A 125 6.68 16.98 -5.81
N HIS A 126 5.52 16.93 -5.14
CA HIS A 126 5.28 16.14 -3.95
C HIS A 126 4.53 14.87 -4.32
N ILE A 127 5.03 13.71 -3.92
CA ILE A 127 4.46 12.41 -4.24
C ILE A 127 3.95 11.75 -2.96
N VAL A 128 2.69 11.33 -3.00
CA VAL A 128 2.05 10.63 -1.90
C VAL A 128 1.60 9.25 -2.36
N VAL A 129 2.11 8.21 -1.72
CA VAL A 129 1.77 6.82 -2.03
C VAL A 129 1.01 6.21 -0.87
N LYS A 130 -0.14 5.59 -1.16
CA LYS A 130 -1.02 4.98 -0.14
C LYS A 130 -1.52 3.63 -0.61
N TYR A 131 -1.65 2.70 0.33
CA TYR A 131 -2.39 1.47 0.10
C TYR A 131 -3.89 1.74 0.27
N LYS A 132 -4.65 1.68 -0.82
CA LYS A 132 -6.12 1.92 -0.82
C LYS A 132 -6.94 0.64 -0.94
N GLY A 133 -6.30 -0.51 -0.84
CA GLY A 133 -6.93 -1.82 -0.98
C GLY A 133 -7.36 -2.15 -2.40
N THR A 134 -7.80 -3.37 -2.60
CA THR A 134 -8.23 -3.88 -3.90
C THR A 134 -9.75 -3.68 -4.13
N ILE A 135 -10.18 -3.76 -5.39
CA ILE A 135 -11.62 -3.75 -5.72
C ILE A 135 -12.32 -4.96 -5.07
N VAL A 136 -11.65 -6.12 -5.05
CA VAL A 136 -12.19 -7.36 -4.47
C VAL A 136 -12.45 -7.19 -2.97
N GLU A 137 -11.53 -6.55 -2.25
CA GLU A 137 -11.68 -6.24 -0.83
C GLU A 137 -12.90 -5.33 -0.60
N LYS A 138 -13.06 -4.25 -1.38
CA LYS A 138 -14.20 -3.34 -1.26
C LYS A 138 -15.53 -4.02 -1.55
N VAL A 139 -15.59 -4.87 -2.57
CA VAL A 139 -16.77 -5.69 -2.89
C VAL A 139 -17.06 -6.66 -1.75
N GLY A 140 -16.03 -7.28 -1.18
CA GLY A 140 -16.17 -8.16 -0.01
C GLY A 140 -16.83 -7.46 1.19
N TYR A 141 -16.41 -6.24 1.50
CA TYR A 141 -17.03 -5.44 2.57
C TYR A 141 -18.50 -5.13 2.29
N ILE A 142 -18.86 -4.79 1.04
CA ILE A 142 -20.26 -4.53 0.66
C ILE A 142 -21.11 -5.79 0.83
N ILE A 143 -20.65 -6.93 0.35
CA ILE A 143 -21.38 -8.20 0.46
C ILE A 143 -21.54 -8.59 1.95
N SER A 144 -20.49 -8.46 2.74
CA SER A 144 -20.54 -8.75 4.19
C SER A 144 -21.52 -7.84 4.91
N GLY A 145 -21.52 -6.54 4.61
CA GLY A 145 -22.48 -5.59 5.18
C GLY A 145 -23.93 -5.93 4.84
N LEU A 146 -24.21 -6.21 3.55
CA LEU A 146 -25.56 -6.61 3.12
C LEU A 146 -26.01 -7.91 3.79
N SER A 147 -25.14 -8.91 3.87
CA SER A 147 -25.46 -10.18 4.56
C SER A 147 -25.81 -9.98 6.02
N THR A 148 -25.08 -9.11 6.72
CA THR A 148 -25.35 -8.77 8.12
C THR A 148 -26.73 -8.12 8.28
N VAL A 149 -27.10 -7.17 7.41
CA VAL A 149 -28.42 -6.53 7.42
C VAL A 149 -29.52 -7.55 7.20
N ILE A 150 -29.37 -8.46 6.24
CA ILE A 150 -30.35 -9.53 5.96
C ILE A 150 -30.56 -10.41 7.19
N ILE A 151 -29.51 -10.83 7.85
CA ILE A 151 -29.59 -11.65 9.07
C ILE A 151 -30.37 -10.91 10.17
N ILE A 152 -30.07 -9.64 10.39
CA ILE A 152 -30.79 -8.82 11.39
C ILE A 152 -32.28 -8.77 11.08
N VAL A 153 -32.65 -8.51 9.82
CA VAL A 153 -34.05 -8.46 9.37
C VAL A 153 -34.76 -9.80 9.62
N ILE A 154 -34.12 -10.92 9.26
CA ILE A 154 -34.69 -12.25 9.51
C ILE A 154 -34.92 -12.48 11.01
N CYS A 155 -33.97 -12.14 11.87
CA CYS A 155 -34.09 -12.27 13.32
C CYS A 155 -35.26 -11.42 13.87
N ILE A 156 -35.43 -10.17 13.40
CA ILE A 156 -36.54 -9.31 13.83
C ILE A 156 -37.88 -9.88 13.39
N VAL A 157 -37.98 -10.33 12.13
CA VAL A 157 -39.22 -10.92 11.59
C VAL A 157 -39.60 -12.20 12.37
N LYS A 158 -38.61 -13.06 12.62
CA LYS A 158 -38.83 -14.27 13.43
C LYS A 158 -39.33 -13.94 14.82
N LYS A 159 -38.68 -13.04 15.54
CA LYS A 159 -39.10 -12.60 16.89
C LYS A 159 -40.49 -12.01 16.93
N ARG A 160 -40.91 -11.26 15.90
CA ARG A 160 -42.27 -10.72 15.78
C ARG A 160 -43.30 -11.81 15.56
N LYS A 161 -42.99 -12.83 14.72
CA LYS A 161 -43.90 -13.98 14.49
C LYS A 161 -44.09 -14.81 15.75
N ASP A 162 -43.01 -15.07 16.50
CA ASP A 162 -43.07 -15.87 17.75
C ASP A 162 -43.95 -15.16 18.76
N LYS A 163 -43.79 -13.85 19.01
CA LYS A 163 -44.67 -13.09 19.92
C LYS A 163 -46.15 -13.11 19.48
N LYS A 164 -46.43 -13.08 18.17
CA LYS A 164 -47.81 -13.13 17.68
C LYS A 164 -48.47 -14.52 17.89
N ASN A 165 -47.66 -15.57 17.82
CA ASN A 165 -48.13 -16.92 18.02
C ASN A 165 -48.41 -17.23 19.53
N GLU A 166 -47.61 -16.68 20.46
CA GLU A 166 -47.82 -16.77 21.90
C GLU A 166 -49.12 -16.04 22.32
N GLY A 167 -49.35 -14.83 21.80
CA GLY A 167 -50.58 -14.08 22.11
C GLY A 167 -51.88 -14.65 21.49
N ARG A 168 -51.81 -15.68 20.63
CA ARG A 168 -52.96 -16.42 20.10
C ARG A 168 -53.31 -17.68 20.90
N LYS A 169 -52.40 -18.13 21.78
CA LYS A 169 -52.59 -19.32 22.59
C LYS A 169 -53.03 -19.00 24.02
N ALA A 170 -53.04 -17.74 24.41
CA ALA A 170 -53.64 -17.21 25.64
C ALA A 170 -55.07 -16.72 25.39
#